data_53ce32dff7eb513632f2561d8fbc50fb
#
_entry.id   53ce32dff7eb513632f2561d8fbc50fb
#
_cell.length_a   1.000
_cell.length_b   1.000
_cell.length_c   1.000
_cell.angle_alpha   90.00
_cell.angle_beta   90.00
_cell.angle_gamma   90.00
#
_symmetry.space_group_name_H-M   'P 1'
#
loop_
_entity.id
_entity.type
_entity.pdbx_description
1 polymer ?
#
loop_
_entity_poly.entity_id
_entity_poly.type
_entity_poly.pdbx_seq_one_letter_code
_entity_poly.pdbx_strand_id
1 'polypeptide(L)'
;MAPCLTKVMKQVWACIVVRDSRGLVVAAMAEKIIKPHSVKCLELLAARRAVIFAKEIGLQQSHFEGDSETVIKGLLGGGMQFSSLGHLFREILYHVSSMRSFSFAHVVRQSNVVAYALVQRTRLSFPFSAWMESVLSDIDGFVSADIHIVDS
;
A
#
# COMPACT_ATOMS: atom_id res chain seq x y z
N MET A 1 -7.32 42.66 4.22
CA MET A 1 -6.65 41.33 4.33
C MET A 1 -7.65 40.26 3.99
N ALA A 2 -7.41 39.53 2.92
CA ALA A 2 -8.23 38.37 2.61
C ALA A 2 -7.94 37.28 3.66
N PRO A 3 -8.96 36.60 4.23
CA PRO A 3 -8.72 35.50 5.11
C PRO A 3 -7.95 34.41 4.36
N CYS A 4 -6.86 33.96 4.94
CA CYS A 4 -6.13 32.82 4.43
C CYS A 4 -7.05 31.59 4.57
N LEU A 5 -7.66 31.19 3.46
CA LEU A 5 -8.42 29.96 3.41
C LEU A 5 -7.41 28.82 3.54
N THR A 6 -7.19 28.37 4.76
CA THR A 6 -6.47 27.11 5.00
C THR A 6 -7.32 26.00 4.42
N LYS A 7 -6.98 25.59 3.21
CA LYS A 7 -7.61 24.44 2.57
C LYS A 7 -7.28 23.22 3.42
N VAL A 8 -8.27 22.73 4.17
CA VAL A 8 -8.10 21.49 4.93
C VAL A 8 -7.94 20.36 3.92
N MET A 9 -6.73 19.80 3.82
CA MET A 9 -6.46 18.67 2.93
C MET A 9 -6.98 17.40 3.58
N LYS A 10 -7.84 16.68 2.86
CA LYS A 10 -8.34 15.38 3.31
C LYS A 10 -7.18 14.40 3.40
N GLN A 11 -7.20 13.58 4.43
CA GLN A 11 -6.21 12.53 4.66
C GLN A 11 -6.87 11.17 4.60
N VAL A 12 -6.10 10.18 4.15
CA VAL A 12 -6.53 8.78 4.10
C VAL A 12 -5.44 7.91 4.70
N TRP A 13 -5.83 6.74 5.15
CA TRP A 13 -4.91 5.75 5.65
C TRP A 13 -4.60 4.72 4.56
N ALA A 14 -3.32 4.53 4.28
CA ALA A 14 -2.84 3.41 3.51
C ALA A 14 -2.50 2.29 4.48
N CYS A 15 -3.21 1.18 4.40
CA CYS A 15 -3.02 0.02 5.26
C CYS A 15 -2.47 -1.13 4.45
N ILE A 16 -1.40 -1.74 4.95
CA ILE A 16 -0.71 -2.84 4.28
C ILE A 16 -0.62 -3.98 5.27
N VAL A 17 -1.01 -5.17 4.84
CA VAL A 17 -0.95 -6.39 5.65
C VAL A 17 -0.10 -7.40 4.92
N VAL A 18 0.86 -7.97 5.63
CA VAL A 18 1.72 -9.04 5.11
C VAL A 18 1.32 -10.35 5.79
N ARG A 19 1.04 -11.35 4.98
CA ARG A 19 0.68 -12.70 5.44
C ARG A 19 1.73 -13.69 4.97
N ASP A 20 1.95 -14.72 5.75
CA ASP A 20 2.80 -15.84 5.32
C ASP A 20 2.02 -16.79 4.39
N SER A 21 2.69 -17.85 3.92
CA SER A 21 2.07 -18.85 3.03
C SER A 21 0.88 -19.59 3.65
N ARG A 22 0.75 -19.54 4.98
CA ARG A 22 -0.38 -20.13 5.71
C ARG A 22 -1.53 -19.14 5.92
N GLY A 23 -1.37 -17.90 5.46
CA GLY A 23 -2.36 -16.84 5.61
C GLY A 23 -2.32 -16.10 6.94
N LEU A 24 -1.33 -16.38 7.80
CA LEU A 24 -1.17 -15.69 9.08
C LEU A 24 -0.54 -14.33 8.89
N VAL A 25 -1.06 -13.31 9.59
CA VAL A 25 -0.51 -11.96 9.55
C VAL A 25 0.82 -11.94 10.31
N VAL A 26 1.88 -11.59 9.61
CA VAL A 26 3.25 -11.53 10.17
C VAL A 26 3.74 -10.09 10.30
N ALA A 27 3.17 -9.18 9.56
CA ALA A 27 3.46 -7.75 9.66
C ALA A 27 2.28 -6.93 9.15
N ALA A 28 2.16 -5.72 9.64
CA ALA A 28 1.16 -4.77 9.15
C ALA A 28 1.66 -3.35 9.36
N MET A 29 1.21 -2.42 8.52
CA MET A 29 1.47 -1.01 8.72
C MET A 29 0.26 -0.19 8.31
N ALA A 30 0.13 0.98 8.92
CA ALA A 30 -0.81 2.01 8.50
C ALA A 30 -0.08 3.35 8.43
N GLU A 31 -0.23 4.05 7.35
CA GLU A 31 0.38 5.36 7.13
C GLU A 31 -0.68 6.34 6.66
N LYS A 32 -0.67 7.52 7.27
CA LYS A 32 -1.59 8.59 6.90
C LYS A 32 -1.00 9.36 5.73
N ILE A 33 -1.75 9.47 4.65
CA ILE A 33 -1.32 10.18 3.46
C ILE A 33 -2.33 11.24 3.07
N ILE A 34 -1.85 12.28 2.37
CA ILE A 34 -2.73 13.31 1.81
C ILE A 34 -3.47 12.72 0.63
N LYS A 35 -4.81 12.81 0.64
CA LYS A 35 -5.64 12.28 -0.43
C LYS A 35 -5.36 13.03 -1.74
N PRO A 36 -4.87 12.36 -2.80
CA PRO A 36 -4.71 12.97 -4.10
C PRO A 36 -6.05 13.18 -4.80
N HIS A 37 -6.04 13.91 -5.93
CA HIS A 37 -7.26 14.22 -6.67
C HIS A 37 -7.88 13.00 -7.35
N SER A 38 -7.09 11.98 -7.70
CA SER A 38 -7.61 10.80 -8.37
C SER A 38 -7.51 9.56 -7.49
N VAL A 39 -8.53 8.70 -7.56
CA VAL A 39 -8.53 7.39 -6.89
C VAL A 39 -7.39 6.51 -7.40
N LYS A 40 -7.11 6.58 -8.69
CA LYS A 40 -6.01 5.83 -9.32
C LYS A 40 -4.65 6.22 -8.74
N CYS A 41 -4.41 7.51 -8.55
CA CYS A 41 -3.18 7.99 -7.90
C CYS A 41 -3.09 7.47 -6.46
N LEU A 42 -4.18 7.48 -5.73
CA LEU A 42 -4.25 6.97 -4.36
C LEU A 42 -3.90 5.48 -4.30
N GLU A 43 -4.48 4.67 -5.19
CA GLU A 43 -4.18 3.25 -5.28
C GLU A 43 -2.72 2.98 -5.64
N LEU A 44 -2.15 3.78 -6.53
CA LEU A 44 -0.73 3.68 -6.89
C LEU A 44 0.19 4.04 -5.72
N LEU A 45 -0.15 5.07 -4.95
CA LEU A 45 0.62 5.44 -3.76
C LEU A 45 0.60 4.33 -2.71
N ALA A 46 -0.56 3.67 -2.53
CA ALA A 46 -0.67 2.52 -1.64
C ALA A 46 0.16 1.34 -2.14
N ALA A 47 0.12 1.05 -3.44
CA ALA A 47 0.93 -0.02 -4.04
C ALA A 47 2.43 0.27 -3.89
N ARG A 48 2.85 1.51 -4.11
CA ARG A 48 4.25 1.92 -3.90
C ARG A 48 4.67 1.70 -2.46
N ARG A 49 3.85 2.10 -1.52
CA ARG A 49 4.16 1.93 -0.09
C ARG A 49 4.23 0.45 0.30
N ALA A 50 3.36 -0.38 -0.27
CA ALA A 50 3.38 -1.83 -0.04
C ALA A 50 4.70 -2.46 -0.50
N VAL A 51 5.17 -2.11 -1.68
CA VAL A 51 6.44 -2.61 -2.22
C VAL A 51 7.62 -2.14 -1.38
N ILE A 52 7.64 -0.88 -0.98
CA ILE A 52 8.70 -0.33 -0.13
C ILE A 52 8.69 -1.02 1.24
N PHE A 53 7.52 -1.22 1.83
CA PHE A 53 7.40 -1.91 3.12
C PHE A 53 7.91 -3.36 3.04
N ALA A 54 7.56 -4.09 1.98
CA ALA A 54 8.06 -5.44 1.77
C ALA A 54 9.61 -5.47 1.74
N LYS A 55 10.23 -4.49 1.09
CA LYS A 55 11.69 -4.35 1.06
C LYS A 55 12.25 -4.00 2.43
N GLU A 56 11.63 -3.06 3.13
CA GLU A 56 12.07 -2.63 4.47
C GLU A 56 12.12 -3.78 5.47
N ILE A 57 11.15 -4.70 5.39
CA ILE A 57 11.11 -5.88 6.27
C ILE A 57 11.88 -7.08 5.72
N GLY A 58 12.56 -6.94 4.59
CA GLY A 58 13.49 -7.95 4.07
C GLY A 58 12.87 -9.06 3.23
N LEU A 59 11.65 -8.90 2.72
CA LEU A 59 11.03 -9.89 1.86
C LEU A 59 11.75 -9.94 0.50
N GLN A 60 12.17 -11.13 0.08
CA GLN A 60 12.82 -11.38 -1.20
C GLN A 60 11.89 -12.00 -2.24
N GLN A 61 10.83 -12.64 -1.78
CA GLN A 61 9.80 -13.24 -2.60
C GLN A 61 8.45 -12.73 -2.10
N SER A 62 7.69 -12.06 -2.96
CA SER A 62 6.42 -11.46 -2.56
C SER A 62 5.37 -11.56 -3.65
N HIS A 63 4.16 -11.83 -3.22
CA HIS A 63 2.98 -11.76 -4.06
C HIS A 63 2.13 -10.58 -3.58
N PHE A 64 1.99 -9.58 -4.45
CA PHE A 64 1.25 -8.35 -4.12
C PHE A 64 -0.18 -8.46 -4.63
N GLU A 65 -1.14 -8.24 -3.75
CA GLU A 65 -2.55 -8.26 -4.07
C GLU A 65 -3.16 -6.88 -3.83
N GLY A 66 -4.00 -6.44 -4.74
CA GLY A 66 -4.70 -5.17 -4.65
C GLY A 66 -6.08 -5.24 -5.28
N ASP A 67 -6.99 -4.39 -4.85
CA ASP A 67 -8.38 -4.35 -5.34
C ASP A 67 -8.58 -3.44 -6.56
N SER A 68 -7.55 -2.72 -6.97
CA SER A 68 -7.61 -1.88 -8.17
C SER A 68 -7.16 -2.65 -9.41
N GLU A 69 -8.13 -3.10 -10.20
CA GLU A 69 -7.85 -3.82 -11.46
C GLU A 69 -6.99 -2.98 -12.41
N THR A 70 -7.27 -1.67 -12.54
CA THR A 70 -6.54 -0.76 -13.42
C THR A 70 -5.07 -0.65 -13.04
N VAL A 71 -4.78 -0.53 -11.74
CA VAL A 71 -3.40 -0.45 -11.23
C VAL A 71 -2.67 -1.76 -11.48
N ILE A 72 -3.29 -2.89 -11.17
CA ILE A 72 -2.66 -4.21 -11.36
C ILE A 72 -2.38 -4.45 -12.85
N LYS A 73 -3.30 -4.15 -13.75
CA LYS A 73 -3.09 -4.26 -15.19
C LYS A 73 -1.93 -3.38 -15.66
N GLY A 74 -1.84 -2.15 -15.15
CA GLY A 74 -0.73 -1.25 -15.46
C GLY A 74 0.62 -1.81 -15.00
N LEU A 75 0.68 -2.41 -13.81
CA LEU A 75 1.89 -3.03 -13.29
C LEU A 75 2.30 -4.28 -14.09
N LEU A 76 1.34 -4.97 -14.66
CA LEU A 76 1.57 -6.14 -15.52
C LEU A 76 1.97 -5.78 -16.96
N GLY A 77 2.19 -4.50 -17.27
CA GLY A 77 2.68 -4.07 -18.58
C GLY A 77 1.63 -3.49 -19.49
N GLY A 78 0.56 -2.91 -18.98
CA GLY A 78 -0.59 -2.37 -19.71
C GLY A 78 -0.38 -1.03 -20.41
N GLY A 79 0.84 -0.60 -20.73
CA GLY A 79 1.10 0.64 -21.47
C GLY A 79 0.94 1.94 -20.69
N MET A 80 0.85 1.86 -19.36
CA MET A 80 0.62 3.01 -18.49
C MET A 80 1.85 3.92 -18.31
N GLN A 81 3.00 3.54 -18.83
CA GLN A 81 4.23 4.33 -18.77
C GLN A 81 4.11 5.69 -19.48
N PHE A 82 3.15 5.86 -20.38
CA PHE A 82 2.89 7.11 -21.09
C PHE A 82 1.80 7.97 -20.46
N SER A 83 1.18 7.51 -19.38
CA SER A 83 0.19 8.28 -18.64
C SER A 83 0.85 9.32 -17.73
N SER A 84 0.06 10.27 -17.25
CA SER A 84 0.52 11.25 -16.26
C SER A 84 1.03 10.60 -14.95
N LEU A 85 0.61 9.37 -14.66
CA LEU A 85 1.02 8.59 -13.50
C LEU A 85 2.12 7.56 -13.81
N GLY A 86 2.65 7.60 -15.05
CA GLY A 86 3.67 6.64 -15.50
C GLY A 86 4.90 6.59 -14.61
N HIS A 87 5.29 7.72 -14.01
CA HIS A 87 6.42 7.78 -13.09
C HIS A 87 6.20 6.92 -11.83
N LEU A 88 4.96 6.84 -11.33
CA LEU A 88 4.63 5.98 -10.17
C LEU A 88 4.71 4.50 -10.55
N PHE A 89 4.20 4.12 -11.73
CA PHE A 89 4.34 2.74 -12.22
C PHE A 89 5.81 2.34 -12.35
N ARG A 90 6.62 3.21 -12.93
CA ARG A 90 8.06 2.94 -13.09
C ARG A 90 8.76 2.82 -11.75
N GLU A 91 8.41 3.67 -10.79
CA GLU A 91 8.99 3.62 -9.45
C GLU A 91 8.68 2.31 -8.73
N ILE A 92 7.42 1.84 -8.80
CA ILE A 92 7.01 0.56 -8.22
C ILE A 92 7.80 -0.59 -8.85
N LEU A 93 7.86 -0.63 -10.18
CA LEU A 93 8.60 -1.66 -10.90
C LEU A 93 10.09 -1.63 -10.61
N TYR A 94 10.67 -0.45 -10.42
CA TYR A 94 12.06 -0.29 -9.99
C TYR A 94 12.30 -0.92 -8.62
N HIS A 95 11.41 -0.66 -7.66
CA HIS A 95 11.54 -1.23 -6.32
C HIS A 95 11.45 -2.75 -6.31
N VAL A 96 10.50 -3.34 -7.04
CA VAL A 96 10.36 -4.80 -7.08
C VAL A 96 11.47 -5.49 -7.85
N SER A 97 12.14 -4.78 -8.76
CA SER A 97 13.23 -5.36 -9.56
C SER A 97 14.41 -5.85 -8.73
N SER A 98 14.58 -5.34 -7.51
CA SER A 98 15.60 -5.78 -6.57
C SER A 98 15.22 -7.04 -5.80
N MET A 99 13.98 -7.49 -5.89
CA MET A 99 13.52 -8.72 -5.26
C MET A 99 13.92 -9.94 -6.08
N ARG A 100 14.09 -11.09 -5.41
CA ARG A 100 14.37 -12.36 -6.07
C ARG A 100 13.22 -12.79 -6.97
N SER A 101 11.99 -12.67 -6.48
CA SER A 101 10.78 -12.89 -7.26
C SER A 101 9.63 -12.05 -6.76
N PHE A 102 8.75 -11.67 -7.66
CA PHE A 102 7.56 -10.91 -7.32
C PHE A 102 6.43 -11.21 -8.31
N SER A 103 5.20 -11.00 -7.89
CA SER A 103 4.02 -11.08 -8.75
C SER A 103 2.94 -10.13 -8.24
N PHE A 104 2.04 -9.74 -9.14
CA PHE A 104 0.90 -8.88 -8.83
C PHE A 104 -0.39 -9.59 -9.24
N ALA A 105 -1.42 -9.49 -8.41
CA ALA A 105 -2.73 -10.03 -8.72
C ALA A 105 -3.84 -9.09 -8.25
N HIS A 106 -4.89 -9.02 -9.06
CA HIS A 106 -6.12 -8.34 -8.67
C HIS A 106 -6.98 -9.28 -7.83
N VAL A 107 -7.45 -8.78 -6.70
CA VAL A 107 -8.37 -9.50 -5.81
C VAL A 107 -9.59 -8.63 -5.53
N VAL A 108 -10.73 -9.28 -5.33
CA VAL A 108 -11.94 -8.56 -4.90
C VAL A 108 -11.73 -8.06 -3.49
N ARG A 109 -12.12 -6.80 -3.25
CA ARG A 109 -11.99 -6.18 -1.95
C ARG A 109 -12.70 -7.01 -0.89
N GLN A 110 -11.93 -7.47 0.11
CA GLN A 110 -12.46 -8.14 1.30
C GLN A 110 -12.29 -7.19 2.48
N SER A 111 -13.22 -7.26 3.45
CA SER A 111 -13.08 -6.49 4.68
C SER A 111 -11.83 -6.95 5.42
N ASN A 112 -10.84 -6.06 5.53
CA ASN A 112 -9.60 -6.35 6.22
C ASN A 112 -9.71 -5.91 7.68
N VAL A 113 -10.10 -6.84 8.55
CA VAL A 113 -10.30 -6.57 9.98
C VAL A 113 -9.00 -6.10 10.65
N VAL A 114 -7.86 -6.66 10.24
CA VAL A 114 -6.55 -6.28 10.81
C VAL A 114 -6.20 -4.84 10.42
N ALA A 115 -6.35 -4.49 9.15
CA ALA A 115 -6.08 -3.13 8.69
C ALA A 115 -7.02 -2.12 9.37
N TYR A 116 -8.30 -2.45 9.49
CA TYR A 116 -9.27 -1.59 10.16
C TYR A 116 -8.92 -1.39 11.64
N ALA A 117 -8.59 -2.46 12.35
CA ALA A 117 -8.18 -2.39 13.76
C ALA A 117 -6.91 -1.55 13.92
N LEU A 118 -5.95 -1.67 13.01
CA LEU A 118 -4.72 -0.89 13.02
C LEU A 118 -4.99 0.59 12.81
N VAL A 119 -5.87 0.94 11.88
CA VAL A 119 -6.29 2.34 11.64
C VAL A 119 -6.94 2.91 12.89
N GLN A 120 -7.83 2.16 13.55
CA GLN A 120 -8.49 2.62 14.77
C GLN A 120 -7.50 2.88 15.91
N ARG A 121 -6.46 2.07 16.03
CA ARG A 121 -5.41 2.27 17.03
C ARG A 121 -4.54 3.47 16.76
N THR A 122 -4.24 3.76 15.49
CA THR A 122 -3.32 4.82 15.10
C THR A 122 -3.99 6.17 14.88
N ARG A 123 -5.30 6.17 14.71
CA ARG A 123 -6.12 7.36 14.41
C ARG A 123 -5.90 8.51 15.37
N LEU A 124 -5.58 8.22 16.64
CA LEU A 124 -5.50 9.22 17.71
C LEU A 124 -4.08 9.73 17.99
N SER A 125 -3.03 9.15 17.41
CA SER A 125 -1.69 9.44 17.90
C SER A 125 -0.63 9.75 16.84
N PHE A 126 -0.50 8.96 15.76
CA PHE A 126 0.65 9.09 14.85
C PHE A 126 0.27 8.94 13.39
N PRO A 127 1.01 9.60 12.45
CA PRO A 127 0.77 9.47 11.01
C PRO A 127 1.27 8.14 10.45
N PHE A 128 1.96 7.32 11.25
CA PHE A 128 2.54 6.05 10.85
C PHE A 128 2.51 5.08 12.03
N SER A 129 2.16 3.83 11.76
CA SER A 129 2.29 2.73 12.71
C SER A 129 2.64 1.46 11.96
N ALA A 130 3.59 0.70 12.48
CA ALA A 130 3.97 -0.59 11.95
C ALA A 130 4.05 -1.62 13.07
N TRP A 131 3.74 -2.88 12.72
CA TRP A 131 3.74 -3.99 13.65
C TRP A 131 4.33 -5.23 12.97
N MET A 132 5.16 -5.97 13.70
CA MET A 132 5.75 -7.22 13.26
C MET A 132 5.70 -8.24 14.37
N GLU A 133 5.23 -9.45 14.07
CA GLU A 133 5.12 -10.52 15.06
C GLU A 133 6.39 -11.37 15.13
N SER A 134 7.13 -11.48 14.00
CA SER A 134 8.34 -12.28 13.94
C SER A 134 9.34 -11.70 12.95
N VAL A 135 10.59 -12.10 13.07
CA VAL A 135 11.62 -11.77 12.08
C VAL A 135 11.34 -12.56 10.80
N LEU A 136 11.15 -11.85 9.71
CA LEU A 136 10.87 -12.45 8.41
C LEU A 136 12.20 -12.73 7.68
N SER A 137 12.79 -13.87 7.94
CA SER A 137 13.93 -14.38 7.18
C SER A 137 13.45 -15.54 6.31
N ASP A 138 13.71 -15.47 5.01
CA ASP A 138 13.45 -16.54 4.03
C ASP A 138 11.98 -17.00 3.90
N ILE A 139 11.03 -16.08 4.12
CA ILE A 139 9.59 -16.37 4.03
C ILE A 139 9.01 -15.73 2.77
N ASP A 140 8.20 -16.48 2.05
CA ASP A 140 7.34 -15.96 0.99
C ASP A 140 6.23 -15.11 1.65
N GLY A 141 6.12 -13.86 1.22
CA GLY A 141 5.14 -12.93 1.79
C GLY A 141 4.02 -12.58 0.83
N PHE A 142 2.79 -12.61 1.33
CA PHE A 142 1.63 -12.05 0.64
C PHE A 142 1.38 -10.65 1.18
N VAL A 143 1.42 -9.65 0.31
CA VAL A 143 1.25 -8.26 0.67
C VAL A 143 -0.06 -7.76 0.10
N SER A 144 -0.96 -7.33 0.97
CA SER A 144 -2.23 -6.75 0.60
C SER A 144 -2.28 -5.29 1.04
N ALA A 145 -2.68 -4.41 0.13
CA ALA A 145 -2.82 -2.99 0.43
C ALA A 145 -4.30 -2.61 0.42
N ASP A 146 -4.75 -1.94 1.47
CA ASP A 146 -6.10 -1.40 1.57
C ASP A 146 -6.04 0.08 1.98
N ILE A 147 -7.05 0.83 1.56
CA ILE A 147 -7.11 2.27 1.81
C ILE A 147 -8.41 2.58 2.51
N HIS A 148 -8.30 3.19 3.68
CA HIS A 148 -9.44 3.65 4.46
C HIS A 148 -9.50 5.18 4.47
N ILE A 149 -10.67 5.73 4.13
CA ILE A 149 -10.93 7.17 4.23
C ILE A 149 -11.26 7.47 5.68
N VAL A 150 -10.50 8.39 6.27
CA VAL A 150 -10.75 8.87 7.63
C VAL A 150 -11.28 10.29 7.54
N ASP A 151 -12.53 10.48 7.92
CA ASP A 151 -13.09 11.80 8.08
C ASP A 151 -12.46 12.47 9.32
N SER A 152 -11.81 13.54 9.07
CA SER A 152 -11.20 14.34 10.13
C SER A 152 -12.17 15.34 10.71
#